data_d56842eb15f07fe3574e2fcebe574e4d
#
_entry.id   d56842eb15f07fe3574e2fcebe574e4d
#
_cell.length_a   1.000
_cell.length_b   1.000
_cell.length_c   1.000
_cell.angle_alpha   90.00
_cell.angle_beta   90.00
_cell.angle_gamma   90.00
#
_symmetry.space_group_name_H-M   'P 1'
#
loop_
_entity.id
_entity.type
_entity.pdbx_description
1 polymer ?
#
loop_
_entity_poly.entity_id
_entity_poly.type
_entity_poly.pdbx_seq_one_letter_code
_entity_poly.pdbx_strand_id
1 'polypeptide(L)'
;MPKPRRRLRSVLLGGLVLLGVAYMLRPAPPRGRPADPPYLTYFLIDGLSQEVFQRELAAGNLPNIARLLSEGLYVEDGIASFPSMTGYGFYPFITGQDAVHSGVLGLRWFQRGAKEGNFRAYVGRTNVMMNEDFTAEPRTLFECFPGQHSFSVNSYANRGVVRNEKLGWGFSMAKYQERSPVVRFLAGTPWLGPRWIPNWYQAETQVLELALEDLASQPKVQWITFASPDGRNHIVGTDATYVELVRHIDKLIGRYREESRRLGQEAHRVYAVISDHGVTDVHKNVDLRQALGAAGLRAWRGEATHLRQSRLDDPLSTWADVDVILAVNGNTMNYVYLRHPGSSGDEAWRTRPEPEMAFQMPRHSGGAPVDVVNVLRQAEGIELVVMRADEAGQVRLFSRTGEGRISPSEGGLAYACEGEDPLGYAKSEASRVLCDGRPRSDRDWLRATHALGFPDAVVRLHRLMTAPGVGDLVVTAALGYDLAADYELVVGNYRGGHGGLRADQLRVPYILSGPGVPAGQRLATARAEDIGATILRLAGCPPPSQRTGEDLIPAVATPAPP
;
A
#
# COMPACT_ATOMS: atom_id res chain seq x y z
N MET A 1 -14.93 1.53 68.18
CA MET A 1 -14.52 0.71 67.04
C MET A 1 -13.78 1.60 66.01
N PRO A 2 -12.50 1.41 65.71
CA PRO A 2 -11.76 2.26 64.81
C PRO A 2 -12.00 1.85 63.37
N LYS A 3 -12.20 2.83 62.48
CA LYS A 3 -12.61 2.72 61.07
C LYS A 3 -11.54 2.04 60.19
N PRO A 4 -11.90 1.05 59.34
CA PRO A 4 -10.95 0.29 58.51
C PRO A 4 -10.35 1.06 57.30
N ARG A 5 -10.75 2.30 57.06
CA ARG A 5 -10.33 3.09 55.89
C ARG A 5 -8.87 3.60 55.90
N ARG A 6 -8.20 3.69 57.05
CA ARG A 6 -6.81 4.15 57.13
C ARG A 6 -5.79 3.08 56.73
N ARG A 7 -6.05 1.78 57.02
CA ARG A 7 -5.12 0.70 56.65
C ARG A 7 -5.06 0.42 55.15
N LEU A 8 -6.18 0.58 54.46
CA LEU A 8 -6.22 0.36 53.00
C LEU A 8 -5.43 1.41 52.20
N ARG A 9 -5.46 2.67 52.66
CA ARG A 9 -4.66 3.76 52.04
C ARG A 9 -3.16 3.59 52.25
N SER A 10 -2.75 3.09 53.43
CA SER A 10 -1.33 2.84 53.72
C SER A 10 -0.77 1.67 52.92
N VAL A 11 -1.58 0.62 52.68
CA VAL A 11 -1.19 -0.53 51.84
C VAL A 11 -1.10 -0.13 50.35
N LEU A 12 -2.02 0.68 49.85
CA LEU A 12 -1.99 1.19 48.48
C LEU A 12 -0.81 2.16 48.24
N LEU A 13 -0.52 3.02 49.23
CA LEU A 13 0.64 3.93 49.14
C LEU A 13 1.97 3.16 49.19
N GLY A 14 2.06 2.15 50.05
CA GLY A 14 3.21 1.26 50.16
C GLY A 14 3.43 0.43 48.88
N GLY A 15 2.34 -0.04 48.26
CA GLY A 15 2.39 -0.73 46.95
C GLY A 15 2.86 0.14 45.83
N LEU A 16 2.40 1.40 45.76
CA LEU A 16 2.85 2.39 44.77
C LEU A 16 4.31 2.80 44.93
N VAL A 17 4.77 2.96 46.20
CA VAL A 17 6.18 3.24 46.51
C VAL A 17 7.08 2.06 46.11
N LEU A 18 6.65 0.82 46.43
CA LEU A 18 7.40 -0.38 46.04
C LEU A 18 7.45 -0.58 44.52
N LEU A 19 6.37 -0.28 43.80
CA LEU A 19 6.33 -0.30 42.34
C LEU A 19 7.25 0.80 41.77
N GLY A 20 7.26 1.99 42.33
CA GLY A 20 8.16 3.07 41.95
C GLY A 20 9.63 2.73 42.19
N VAL A 21 9.95 2.13 43.34
CA VAL A 21 11.31 1.69 43.68
C VAL A 21 11.73 0.51 42.79
N ALA A 22 10.85 -0.45 42.52
CA ALA A 22 11.11 -1.55 41.58
C ALA A 22 11.33 -1.06 40.15
N TYR A 23 10.63 0.01 39.75
CA TYR A 23 10.84 0.66 38.45
C TYR A 23 12.20 1.40 38.38
N MET A 24 12.60 2.08 39.47
CA MET A 24 13.90 2.76 39.55
C MET A 24 15.08 1.78 39.71
N LEU A 25 14.85 0.60 40.27
CA LEU A 25 15.86 -0.44 40.46
C LEU A 25 15.93 -1.44 39.29
N ARG A 26 15.17 -1.22 38.22
CA ARG A 26 15.36 -2.01 37.01
C ARG A 26 16.81 -1.85 36.57
N PRO A 27 17.59 -2.93 36.48
CA PRO A 27 18.91 -2.84 35.92
C PRO A 27 18.83 -2.21 34.54
N ALA A 28 19.68 -1.23 34.26
CA ALA A 28 19.80 -0.69 32.91
C ALA A 28 20.00 -1.90 31.98
N PRO A 29 19.27 -1.96 30.86
CA PRO A 29 19.44 -3.06 29.91
C PRO A 29 20.95 -3.19 29.60
N PRO A 30 21.50 -4.41 29.53
CA PRO A 30 22.91 -4.61 29.28
C PRO A 30 23.25 -3.81 28.01
N ARG A 31 24.29 -2.97 28.10
CA ARG A 31 24.85 -2.28 26.93
C ARG A 31 25.29 -3.38 25.97
N GLY A 32 24.38 -3.73 25.05
CA GLY A 32 24.62 -4.75 24.03
C GLY A 32 25.83 -4.34 23.19
N ARG A 33 26.63 -5.31 22.79
CA ARG A 33 27.56 -5.12 21.67
C ARG A 33 26.77 -4.52 20.50
N PRO A 34 27.41 -3.64 19.69
CA PRO A 34 26.78 -3.16 18.46
C PRO A 34 26.16 -4.34 17.71
N ALA A 35 24.85 -4.24 17.42
CA ALA A 35 24.22 -5.28 16.65
C ALA A 35 24.80 -5.20 15.24
N ASP A 36 25.53 -6.22 14.87
CA ASP A 36 25.98 -6.43 13.49
C ASP A 36 25.22 -7.66 12.95
N PRO A 37 24.27 -7.46 12.08
CA PRO A 37 23.74 -6.27 11.43
C PRO A 37 22.81 -5.39 12.32
N PRO A 38 22.51 -4.12 11.92
CA PRO A 38 21.76 -3.16 12.73
C PRO A 38 20.32 -3.61 13.02
N TYR A 39 19.71 -2.99 14.04
CA TYR A 39 18.26 -3.03 14.27
C TYR A 39 17.54 -2.20 13.20
N LEU A 40 16.30 -2.53 12.90
CA LEU A 40 15.52 -1.87 11.84
C LEU A 40 14.19 -1.36 12.40
N THR A 41 13.82 -0.14 12.04
CA THR A 41 12.50 0.43 12.34
C THR A 41 11.92 1.07 11.10
N TYR A 42 10.73 0.62 10.71
CA TYR A 42 9.92 1.25 9.69
C TYR A 42 8.85 2.12 10.34
N PHE A 43 8.76 3.35 9.87
CA PHE A 43 7.61 4.24 10.05
C PHE A 43 6.91 4.34 8.71
N LEU A 44 5.86 3.56 8.52
CA LEU A 44 5.01 3.67 7.35
C LEU A 44 3.89 4.65 7.65
N ILE A 45 3.80 5.69 6.84
CA ILE A 45 2.72 6.69 6.88
C ILE A 45 1.79 6.36 5.72
N ASP A 46 0.68 5.70 6.03
CA ASP A 46 -0.29 5.21 5.07
C ASP A 46 -0.96 6.38 4.32
N GLY A 47 -0.94 6.33 2.99
CA GLY A 47 -1.56 7.34 2.17
C GLY A 47 -0.93 8.74 2.29
N LEU A 48 0.40 8.86 2.35
CA LEU A 48 1.08 10.15 2.47
C LEU A 48 1.12 10.91 1.14
N SER A 49 0.37 11.99 1.03
CA SER A 49 0.43 12.91 -0.12
C SER A 49 1.82 13.53 -0.25
N GLN A 50 2.46 13.33 -1.40
CA GLN A 50 3.77 13.92 -1.71
C GLN A 50 3.73 15.46 -1.68
N GLU A 51 2.66 16.07 -2.18
CA GLU A 51 2.48 17.51 -2.18
C GLU A 51 2.41 18.07 -0.74
N VAL A 52 1.59 17.45 0.12
CA VAL A 52 1.48 17.84 1.53
C VAL A 52 2.82 17.65 2.22
N PHE A 53 3.48 16.51 2.03
CA PHE A 53 4.76 16.23 2.63
C PHE A 53 5.81 17.29 2.27
N GLN A 54 5.98 17.59 0.99
CA GLN A 54 6.98 18.57 0.54
C GLN A 54 6.68 19.98 1.05
N ARG A 55 5.40 20.40 1.01
CA ARG A 55 4.98 21.69 1.53
C ARG A 55 5.24 21.82 3.02
N GLU A 56 4.89 20.82 3.82
CA GLU A 56 5.08 20.84 5.28
C GLU A 56 6.56 20.74 5.67
N LEU A 57 7.34 19.98 4.92
CA LEU A 57 8.80 19.91 5.08
C LEU A 57 9.47 21.26 4.79
N ALA A 58 9.12 21.90 3.67
CA ALA A 58 9.63 23.21 3.28
C ALA A 58 9.24 24.31 4.29
N ALA A 59 8.05 24.20 4.90
CA ALA A 59 7.58 25.11 5.94
C ALA A 59 8.23 24.87 7.32
N GLY A 60 9.07 23.83 7.48
CA GLY A 60 9.70 23.47 8.74
C GLY A 60 8.77 22.81 9.77
N ASN A 61 7.58 22.35 9.33
CA ASN A 61 6.57 21.74 10.20
C ASN A 61 6.82 20.26 10.51
N LEU A 62 7.84 19.63 9.89
CA LEU A 62 8.25 18.24 10.07
C LEU A 62 9.70 18.14 10.57
N PRO A 63 10.04 18.72 11.75
CA PRO A 63 11.43 18.85 12.20
C PRO A 63 12.10 17.50 12.49
N ASN A 64 11.36 16.47 12.94
CA ASN A 64 11.92 15.17 13.27
C ASN A 64 12.22 14.35 12.00
N ILE A 65 11.35 14.40 11.01
CA ILE A 65 11.57 13.80 9.69
C ILE A 65 12.68 14.56 8.95
N ALA A 66 12.70 15.90 8.99
CA ALA A 66 13.75 16.71 8.40
C ALA A 66 15.14 16.35 8.95
N ARG A 67 15.22 16.00 10.24
CA ARG A 67 16.44 15.53 10.87
C ARG A 67 16.87 14.17 10.32
N LEU A 68 15.96 13.19 10.21
CA LEU A 68 16.26 11.88 9.60
C LEU A 68 16.75 12.04 8.15
N LEU A 69 16.13 12.95 7.40
CA LEU A 69 16.51 13.29 6.03
C LEU A 69 17.94 13.86 5.97
N SER A 70 18.31 14.77 6.88
CA SER A 70 19.66 15.35 6.94
C SER A 70 20.73 14.36 7.40
N GLU A 71 20.35 13.38 8.21
CA GLU A 71 21.22 12.33 8.74
C GLU A 71 21.30 11.10 7.82
N GLY A 72 20.60 11.08 6.66
CA GLY A 72 20.45 9.88 5.84
C GLY A 72 20.32 10.13 4.35
N LEU A 73 19.67 9.18 3.70
CA LEU A 73 19.32 9.18 2.28
C LEU A 73 17.86 9.60 2.11
N TYR A 74 17.61 10.57 1.23
CA TYR A 74 16.28 11.00 0.83
C TYR A 74 16.03 10.72 -0.65
N VAL A 75 14.95 9.99 -0.96
CA VAL A 75 14.41 9.82 -2.30
C VAL A 75 13.26 10.80 -2.47
N GLU A 76 13.43 11.76 -3.38
CA GLU A 76 12.46 12.86 -3.58
C GLU A 76 11.15 12.36 -4.18
N ASP A 77 11.23 11.63 -5.30
CA ASP A 77 10.09 10.98 -5.96
C ASP A 77 10.24 9.47 -5.83
N GLY A 78 9.88 8.93 -4.68
CA GLY A 78 9.72 7.49 -4.51
C GLY A 78 8.50 7.00 -5.28
N ILE A 79 8.61 5.87 -5.98
CA ILE A 79 7.53 5.30 -6.77
C ILE A 79 6.98 4.06 -6.09
N ALA A 80 5.73 4.14 -5.66
CA ALA A 80 4.99 3.05 -5.05
C ALA A 80 4.65 1.92 -6.04
N SER A 81 4.18 0.80 -5.52
CA SER A 81 3.69 -0.31 -6.34
C SER A 81 2.41 0.07 -7.10
N PHE A 82 2.15 -0.60 -8.20
CA PHE A 82 0.86 -0.53 -8.89
C PHE A 82 0.22 -1.93 -8.93
N PRO A 83 -1.04 -2.09 -8.48
CA PRO A 83 -1.94 -1.08 -7.88
C PRO A 83 -1.37 -0.41 -6.61
N SER A 84 -1.61 0.91 -6.48
CA SER A 84 -1.12 1.72 -5.36
C SER A 84 -2.04 1.57 -4.14
N MET A 85 -1.80 0.55 -3.31
CA MET A 85 -2.72 0.21 -2.23
C MET A 85 -2.05 -0.44 -1.03
N THR A 86 -2.70 -0.26 0.11
CA THR A 86 -2.32 -0.80 1.42
C THR A 86 -2.14 -2.33 1.39
N GLY A 87 -1.14 -2.81 2.07
CA GLY A 87 -0.82 -4.23 2.17
C GLY A 87 -0.04 -4.76 0.95
N TYR A 88 -0.56 -4.62 -0.25
CA TYR A 88 0.17 -4.90 -1.49
C TYR A 88 1.44 -4.04 -1.60
N GLY A 89 1.32 -2.73 -1.32
CA GLY A 89 2.43 -1.79 -1.29
C GLY A 89 3.44 -2.00 -0.16
N PHE A 90 3.14 -2.84 0.85
CA PHE A 90 4.09 -3.14 1.94
C PHE A 90 5.13 -4.19 1.53
N TYR A 91 4.75 -5.11 0.65
CA TYR A 91 5.55 -6.25 0.24
C TYR A 91 6.95 -5.88 -0.29
N PRO A 92 7.10 -4.87 -1.17
CA PRO A 92 8.41 -4.51 -1.69
C PRO A 92 9.41 -4.10 -0.61
N PHE A 93 8.96 -3.42 0.44
CA PHE A 93 9.84 -2.96 1.52
C PHE A 93 10.41 -4.09 2.38
N ILE A 94 9.70 -5.21 2.48
CA ILE A 94 10.13 -6.34 3.30
C ILE A 94 10.77 -7.48 2.49
N THR A 95 10.74 -7.41 1.16
CA THR A 95 11.27 -8.46 0.27
C THR A 95 12.29 -7.98 -0.75
N GLY A 96 12.34 -6.67 -1.04
CA GLY A 96 13.17 -6.12 -2.11
C GLY A 96 12.72 -6.53 -3.52
N GLN A 97 11.46 -7.00 -3.65
CA GLN A 97 10.87 -7.36 -4.94
C GLN A 97 9.61 -6.53 -5.22
N ASP A 98 9.30 -6.33 -6.49
CA ASP A 98 8.03 -5.76 -6.91
C ASP A 98 6.87 -6.60 -6.35
N ALA A 99 5.82 -5.93 -5.90
CA ALA A 99 4.67 -6.57 -5.26
C ALA A 99 3.95 -7.59 -6.15
N VAL A 100 4.06 -7.47 -7.46
CA VAL A 100 3.49 -8.42 -8.44
C VAL A 100 4.03 -9.85 -8.26
N HIS A 101 5.22 -10.01 -7.70
CA HIS A 101 5.83 -11.31 -7.41
C HIS A 101 5.33 -11.95 -6.11
N SER A 102 4.48 -11.26 -5.36
CA SER A 102 3.97 -11.78 -4.08
C SER A 102 2.99 -12.96 -4.20
N GLY A 103 2.40 -13.15 -5.38
CA GLY A 103 1.24 -14.05 -5.56
C GLY A 103 -0.10 -13.39 -5.20
N VAL A 104 -0.07 -12.23 -4.58
CA VAL A 104 -1.21 -11.37 -4.25
C VAL A 104 -1.31 -10.27 -5.29
N LEU A 105 -2.51 -9.96 -5.77
CA LEU A 105 -2.73 -8.95 -6.81
C LEU A 105 -3.40 -7.67 -6.30
N GLY A 106 -3.59 -7.58 -4.99
CA GLY A 106 -4.21 -6.44 -4.36
C GLY A 106 -5.07 -6.82 -3.16
N LEU A 107 -5.95 -5.92 -2.74
CA LEU A 107 -6.91 -6.23 -1.69
C LEU A 107 -8.06 -7.12 -2.18
N ARG A 108 -8.36 -7.09 -3.48
CA ARG A 108 -9.42 -7.92 -4.08
C ARG A 108 -9.01 -8.36 -5.49
N TRP A 109 -9.20 -9.63 -5.78
CA TRP A 109 -9.04 -10.18 -7.13
C TRP A 109 -9.80 -11.50 -7.27
N PHE A 110 -10.00 -11.96 -8.50
CA PHE A 110 -10.65 -13.23 -8.81
C PHE A 110 -9.61 -14.26 -9.25
N GLN A 111 -9.45 -15.30 -8.46
CA GLN A 111 -8.49 -16.39 -8.70
C GLN A 111 -9.16 -17.52 -9.49
N ARG A 112 -9.02 -17.53 -10.81
CA ARG A 112 -9.68 -18.50 -11.71
C ARG A 112 -9.37 -19.96 -11.38
N GLY A 113 -8.13 -20.29 -11.05
CA GLY A 113 -7.66 -21.66 -10.78
C GLY A 113 -7.80 -22.13 -9.33
N ALA A 114 -8.33 -21.31 -8.42
CA ALA A 114 -8.46 -21.71 -7.03
C ALA A 114 -9.52 -22.82 -6.86
N LYS A 115 -9.23 -23.80 -6.00
CA LYS A 115 -10.18 -24.84 -5.63
C LYS A 115 -11.28 -24.32 -4.72
N GLU A 116 -10.90 -23.38 -3.85
CA GLU A 116 -11.76 -22.72 -2.88
C GLU A 116 -11.47 -21.22 -2.87
N GLY A 117 -12.47 -20.41 -2.53
CA GLY A 117 -12.32 -18.98 -2.38
C GLY A 117 -11.82 -18.28 -3.64
N ASN A 118 -12.52 -18.43 -4.75
CA ASN A 118 -12.10 -17.81 -6.02
C ASN A 118 -12.04 -16.29 -5.96
N PHE A 119 -12.96 -15.64 -5.24
CA PHE A 119 -12.89 -14.20 -5.02
C PHE A 119 -12.12 -13.90 -3.72
N ARG A 120 -10.94 -13.35 -3.86
CA ARG A 120 -10.09 -12.90 -2.73
C ARG A 120 -10.54 -11.52 -2.25
N ALA A 121 -10.66 -11.33 -0.94
CA ALA A 121 -10.94 -10.02 -0.33
C ALA A 121 -10.24 -9.90 1.03
N TYR A 122 -9.21 -9.06 1.11
CA TYR A 122 -8.39 -8.85 2.30
C TYR A 122 -8.62 -7.48 2.92
N VAL A 123 -9.86 -7.20 3.30
CA VAL A 123 -10.27 -5.93 3.90
C VAL A 123 -10.73 -6.14 5.34
N GLY A 124 -10.41 -5.22 6.23
CA GLY A 124 -10.82 -5.29 7.63
C GLY A 124 -10.17 -6.46 8.39
N ARG A 125 -10.99 -7.34 8.97
CA ARG A 125 -10.50 -8.44 9.83
C ARG A 125 -9.67 -9.50 9.09
N THR A 126 -9.81 -9.57 7.79
CA THR A 126 -9.21 -10.60 6.96
C THR A 126 -7.87 -10.20 6.36
N ASN A 127 -7.41 -8.98 6.63
CA ASN A 127 -6.19 -8.45 6.03
C ASN A 127 -4.93 -9.28 6.33
N VAL A 128 -4.83 -9.93 7.50
CA VAL A 128 -3.70 -10.82 7.84
C VAL A 128 -3.66 -12.09 7.01
N MET A 129 -4.81 -12.54 6.50
CA MET A 129 -4.89 -13.76 5.67
C MET A 129 -4.21 -13.56 4.30
N MET A 130 -3.93 -12.31 3.91
CA MET A 130 -3.09 -12.02 2.74
C MET A 130 -1.74 -12.74 2.79
N ASN A 131 -1.17 -12.91 3.99
CA ASN A 131 0.12 -13.58 4.17
C ASN A 131 0.10 -15.08 3.84
N GLU A 132 -1.08 -15.71 3.82
CA GLU A 132 -1.24 -17.12 3.44
C GLU A 132 -1.14 -17.32 1.92
N ASP A 133 -1.48 -16.29 1.13
CA ASP A 133 -1.40 -16.30 -0.32
C ASP A 133 -0.04 -15.79 -0.85
N PHE A 134 0.84 -15.27 0.02
CA PHE A 134 2.19 -14.92 -0.41
C PHE A 134 2.97 -16.14 -0.89
N THR A 135 3.63 -16.00 -2.03
CA THR A 135 4.57 -17.00 -2.53
C THR A 135 5.63 -17.32 -1.48
N ALA A 136 6.08 -18.58 -1.43
CA ALA A 136 7.07 -19.01 -0.44
C ALA A 136 8.41 -18.25 -0.55
N GLU A 137 8.79 -17.89 -1.76
CA GLU A 137 9.96 -17.06 -2.06
C GLU A 137 9.50 -15.74 -2.73
N PRO A 138 10.14 -14.61 -2.42
CA PRO A 138 11.26 -14.45 -1.49
C PRO A 138 10.84 -14.50 -0.02
N ARG A 139 11.82 -14.75 0.84
CA ARG A 139 11.64 -14.56 2.28
C ARG A 139 11.44 -13.10 2.60
N THR A 140 10.60 -12.85 3.60
CA THR A 140 10.44 -11.51 4.14
C THR A 140 11.62 -11.13 5.03
N LEU A 141 11.79 -9.84 5.29
CA LEU A 141 12.76 -9.34 6.24
C LEU A 141 12.59 -9.94 7.64
N PHE A 142 11.36 -10.25 8.07
CA PHE A 142 11.11 -10.89 9.36
C PHE A 142 11.61 -12.34 9.38
N GLU A 143 11.54 -13.05 8.27
CA GLU A 143 12.02 -14.43 8.13
C GLU A 143 13.54 -14.54 8.00
N CYS A 144 14.23 -13.42 7.78
CA CYS A 144 15.70 -13.38 7.76
C CYS A 144 16.33 -13.61 9.15
N PHE A 145 15.59 -13.40 10.21
CA PHE A 145 16.10 -13.43 11.59
C PHE A 145 15.36 -14.48 12.44
N PRO A 146 15.46 -15.77 12.10
CA PRO A 146 14.75 -16.81 12.83
C PRO A 146 15.19 -16.83 14.30
N GLY A 147 14.20 -16.86 15.20
CA GLY A 147 14.41 -16.85 16.66
C GLY A 147 14.75 -15.48 17.26
N GLN A 148 14.87 -14.42 16.46
CA GLN A 148 15.01 -13.07 16.99
C GLN A 148 13.62 -12.39 17.10
N HIS A 149 13.48 -11.54 18.10
CA HIS A 149 12.22 -10.82 18.30
C HIS A 149 11.97 -9.80 17.19
N SER A 150 10.77 -9.80 16.66
CA SER A 150 10.27 -8.82 15.69
C SER A 150 8.85 -8.41 16.03
N PHE A 151 8.50 -7.18 15.71
CA PHE A 151 7.23 -6.56 16.05
C PHE A 151 6.62 -5.87 14.83
N SER A 152 5.31 -5.98 14.69
CA SER A 152 4.57 -5.12 13.77
C SER A 152 3.27 -4.63 14.39
N VAL A 153 2.88 -3.40 14.06
CA VAL A 153 1.57 -2.85 14.39
C VAL A 153 0.90 -2.34 13.13
N ASN A 154 -0.37 -2.74 12.93
CA ASN A 154 -1.20 -2.44 11.76
C ASN A 154 -0.57 -2.85 10.42
N SER A 155 0.31 -3.86 10.39
CA SER A 155 0.85 -4.37 9.14
C SER A 155 -0.07 -5.40 8.51
N TYR A 156 -0.28 -5.27 7.18
CA TYR A 156 -0.96 -6.27 6.35
C TYR A 156 0.01 -7.36 5.89
N ALA A 157 1.23 -6.99 5.48
CA ALA A 157 2.28 -7.90 5.06
C ALA A 157 3.24 -8.12 6.24
N ASN A 158 3.06 -9.23 6.97
CA ASN A 158 3.77 -9.50 8.22
C ASN A 158 4.18 -10.96 8.40
N ARG A 159 4.31 -11.72 7.30
CA ARG A 159 4.75 -13.12 7.37
C ARG A 159 6.13 -13.21 8.04
N GLY A 160 6.22 -14.06 9.06
CA GLY A 160 7.43 -14.26 9.84
C GLY A 160 7.59 -13.34 11.07
N VAL A 161 6.71 -12.38 11.27
CA VAL A 161 6.75 -11.52 12.47
C VAL A 161 6.41 -12.32 13.74
N VAL A 162 7.11 -12.04 14.84
CA VAL A 162 6.91 -12.74 16.12
C VAL A 162 5.72 -12.18 16.90
N ARG A 163 5.60 -10.85 16.97
CA ARG A 163 4.48 -10.16 17.65
C ARG A 163 3.82 -9.20 16.67
N ASN A 164 2.55 -9.42 16.36
CA ASN A 164 1.75 -8.56 15.50
C ASN A 164 0.55 -7.99 16.27
N GLU A 165 0.43 -6.67 16.30
CA GLU A 165 -0.65 -5.95 16.97
C GLU A 165 -1.53 -5.22 15.96
N LYS A 166 -2.81 -5.07 16.27
CA LYS A 166 -3.79 -4.39 15.43
C LYS A 166 -4.70 -3.49 16.23
N LEU A 167 -4.76 -2.23 15.85
CA LEU A 167 -5.63 -1.23 16.44
C LEU A 167 -6.85 -0.88 15.57
N GLY A 168 -7.38 -1.86 14.85
CA GLY A 168 -8.54 -1.67 13.96
C GLY A 168 -9.75 -1.04 14.63
N TRP A 169 -9.99 -1.32 15.93
CA TRP A 169 -11.04 -0.68 16.71
C TRP A 169 -10.84 0.83 16.83
N GLY A 170 -9.63 1.29 17.16
CA GLY A 170 -9.31 2.71 17.31
C GLY A 170 -9.60 3.50 16.06
N PHE A 171 -9.10 3.02 14.92
CA PHE A 171 -9.33 3.65 13.62
C PHE A 171 -10.79 3.58 13.18
N SER A 172 -11.50 2.49 13.45
CA SER A 172 -12.94 2.39 13.18
C SER A 172 -13.72 3.43 13.98
N MET A 173 -13.40 3.62 15.27
CA MET A 173 -14.06 4.62 16.11
C MET A 173 -13.75 6.04 15.65
N ALA A 174 -12.53 6.33 15.23
CA ALA A 174 -12.17 7.61 14.64
C ALA A 174 -12.99 7.89 13.36
N LYS A 175 -13.14 6.90 12.48
CA LYS A 175 -14.01 6.99 11.28
C LYS A 175 -15.48 7.27 11.66
N TYR A 176 -16.01 6.56 12.65
CA TYR A 176 -17.39 6.74 13.10
C TYR A 176 -17.65 8.14 13.70
N GLN A 177 -16.67 8.73 14.39
CA GLN A 177 -16.82 10.11 14.90
C GLN A 177 -17.02 11.12 13.79
N GLU A 178 -16.41 10.91 12.62
CA GLU A 178 -16.61 11.81 11.47
C GLU A 178 -18.02 11.74 10.89
N ARG A 179 -18.64 10.56 10.93
CA ARG A 179 -19.92 10.28 10.29
C ARG A 179 -21.13 10.37 11.24
N SER A 180 -20.94 10.18 12.54
CA SER A 180 -22.02 10.08 13.52
C SER A 180 -21.93 11.17 14.60
N PRO A 181 -22.87 12.12 14.65
CA PRO A 181 -22.96 13.09 15.75
C PRO A 181 -23.08 12.42 17.12
N VAL A 182 -23.76 11.27 17.19
CA VAL A 182 -23.93 10.50 18.43
C VAL A 182 -22.59 9.93 18.91
N VAL A 183 -21.80 9.30 18.02
CA VAL A 183 -20.48 8.78 18.36
C VAL A 183 -19.55 9.91 18.76
N ARG A 184 -19.60 11.05 18.07
CA ARG A 184 -18.82 12.25 18.41
C ARG A 184 -19.20 12.80 19.79
N PHE A 185 -20.49 12.85 20.13
CA PHE A 185 -20.95 13.26 21.46
C PHE A 185 -20.44 12.30 22.54
N LEU A 186 -20.56 10.99 22.35
CA LEU A 186 -20.06 9.98 23.28
C LEU A 186 -18.53 10.04 23.45
N ALA A 187 -17.79 10.28 22.36
CA ALA A 187 -16.35 10.49 22.40
C ALA A 187 -15.92 11.68 23.26
N GLY A 188 -16.74 12.72 23.33
CA GLY A 188 -16.53 13.89 24.19
C GLY A 188 -16.78 13.63 25.68
N THR A 189 -17.29 12.46 26.06
CA THR A 189 -17.57 12.16 27.48
C THR A 189 -16.29 11.68 28.20
N PRO A 190 -16.01 12.16 29.44
CA PRO A 190 -14.78 11.80 30.16
C PRO A 190 -14.62 10.30 30.44
N TRP A 191 -15.73 9.55 30.48
CA TRP A 191 -15.76 8.14 30.84
C TRP A 191 -15.66 7.18 29.65
N LEU A 192 -16.11 7.60 28.45
CA LEU A 192 -16.17 6.77 27.25
C LEU A 192 -15.16 7.21 26.18
N GLY A 193 -14.84 8.52 26.14
CA GLY A 193 -14.11 9.11 25.04
C GLY A 193 -12.72 8.51 24.81
N PRO A 194 -11.66 8.95 25.52
CA PRO A 194 -10.29 8.68 25.07
C PRO A 194 -9.91 7.19 25.07
N ARG A 195 -10.58 6.37 25.91
CA ARG A 195 -10.24 4.95 26.08
C ARG A 195 -10.99 4.04 25.10
N TRP A 196 -12.25 4.35 24.82
CA TRP A 196 -13.13 3.45 24.05
C TRP A 196 -13.50 3.97 22.68
N ILE A 197 -13.46 5.30 22.52
CA ILE A 197 -13.81 5.99 21.26
C ILE A 197 -12.71 7.00 20.93
N PRO A 198 -11.47 6.54 20.64
CA PRO A 198 -10.37 7.43 20.32
C PRO A 198 -10.63 8.20 19.02
N ASN A 199 -10.14 9.44 18.95
CA ASN A 199 -10.02 10.17 17.70
C ASN A 199 -8.74 9.74 16.95
N TRP A 200 -8.52 10.30 15.75
CA TRP A 200 -7.37 9.99 14.91
C TRP A 200 -6.02 10.17 15.62
N TYR A 201 -5.83 11.26 16.34
CA TYR A 201 -4.58 11.55 17.07
C TYR A 201 -4.33 10.55 18.20
N GLN A 202 -5.39 10.18 18.90
CA GLN A 202 -5.33 9.20 19.99
C GLN A 202 -5.07 7.79 19.46
N ALA A 203 -5.64 7.44 18.31
CA ALA A 203 -5.38 6.15 17.65
C ALA A 203 -3.90 6.04 17.25
N GLU A 204 -3.32 7.09 16.65
CA GLU A 204 -1.90 7.09 16.29
C GLU A 204 -0.97 7.09 17.51
N THR A 205 -1.37 7.79 18.57
CA THR A 205 -0.62 7.74 19.83
C THR A 205 -0.62 6.34 20.42
N GLN A 206 -1.74 5.61 20.37
CA GLN A 206 -1.80 4.21 20.81
C GLN A 206 -0.91 3.29 19.97
N VAL A 207 -0.81 3.51 18.65
CA VAL A 207 0.15 2.80 17.79
C VAL A 207 1.57 2.98 18.30
N LEU A 208 1.95 4.23 18.58
CA LEU A 208 3.28 4.53 19.11
C LEU A 208 3.52 3.88 20.48
N GLU A 209 2.57 3.97 21.41
CA GLU A 209 2.74 3.40 22.77
C GLU A 209 3.01 1.88 22.71
N LEU A 210 2.32 1.13 21.84
CA LEU A 210 2.59 -0.30 21.64
C LEU A 210 4.02 -0.53 21.10
N ALA A 211 4.46 0.30 20.16
CA ALA A 211 5.81 0.20 19.60
C ALA A 211 6.89 0.56 20.63
N LEU A 212 6.64 1.56 21.50
CA LEU A 212 7.55 1.94 22.58
C LEU A 212 7.63 0.87 23.68
N GLU A 213 6.50 0.26 24.03
CA GLU A 213 6.48 -0.86 24.96
C GLU A 213 7.34 -2.02 24.46
N ASP A 214 7.23 -2.35 23.18
CA ASP A 214 7.99 -3.44 22.56
C ASP A 214 9.48 -3.06 22.35
N LEU A 215 9.82 -1.78 22.16
CA LEU A 215 11.16 -1.30 21.93
C LEU A 215 12.13 -1.70 23.07
N ALA A 216 11.63 -1.79 24.31
CA ALA A 216 12.41 -2.23 25.46
C ALA A 216 12.93 -3.68 25.32
N SER A 217 12.25 -4.51 24.52
CA SER A 217 12.65 -5.88 24.20
C SER A 217 13.73 -5.99 23.11
N GLN A 218 14.21 -4.86 22.59
CA GLN A 218 15.22 -4.77 21.53
C GLN A 218 14.84 -5.55 20.26
N PRO A 219 13.66 -5.31 19.66
CA PRO A 219 13.24 -6.04 18.47
C PRO A 219 14.21 -5.80 17.31
N LYS A 220 14.59 -6.89 16.62
CA LYS A 220 15.47 -6.83 15.46
C LYS A 220 14.84 -6.03 14.33
N VAL A 221 13.55 -6.22 14.12
CA VAL A 221 12.73 -5.49 13.14
C VAL A 221 11.47 -4.99 13.83
N GLN A 222 11.20 -3.70 13.71
CA GLN A 222 9.92 -3.09 14.08
C GLN A 222 9.26 -2.44 12.87
N TRP A 223 8.00 -2.78 12.65
CA TRP A 223 7.15 -2.17 11.62
C TRP A 223 5.99 -1.44 12.28
N ILE A 224 5.91 -0.13 12.05
CA ILE A 224 4.92 0.75 12.68
C ILE A 224 4.15 1.46 11.57
N THR A 225 2.86 1.13 11.41
CA THR A 225 1.99 1.76 10.42
C THR A 225 1.09 2.81 11.07
N PHE A 226 1.22 4.05 10.65
CA PHE A 226 0.35 5.16 10.96
C PHE A 226 -0.72 5.29 9.86
N ALA A 227 -1.96 4.90 10.15
CA ALA A 227 -3.01 4.70 9.15
C ALA A 227 -4.02 5.87 9.07
N SER A 228 -3.88 6.89 9.93
CA SER A 228 -4.87 7.97 9.99
C SER A 228 -4.90 8.88 8.77
N PRO A 229 -3.79 9.21 8.08
CA PRO A 229 -3.84 10.05 6.89
C PRO A 229 -4.71 9.43 5.80
N ASP A 230 -4.49 8.16 5.46
CA ASP A 230 -5.31 7.42 4.51
C ASP A 230 -6.78 7.32 4.96
N GLY A 231 -6.98 6.86 6.20
CA GLY A 231 -8.31 6.72 6.77
C GLY A 231 -9.11 8.03 6.78
N ARG A 232 -8.45 9.16 7.00
CA ARG A 232 -9.07 10.50 6.96
C ARG A 232 -9.38 10.92 5.53
N ASN A 233 -8.41 10.73 4.62
CA ASN A 233 -8.57 11.07 3.21
C ASN A 233 -9.79 10.38 2.58
N HIS A 234 -10.00 9.12 2.85
CA HIS A 234 -11.17 8.39 2.37
C HIS A 234 -12.51 9.02 2.75
N ILE A 235 -12.60 9.71 3.90
CA ILE A 235 -13.88 10.23 4.42
C ILE A 235 -14.14 11.67 3.97
N VAL A 236 -13.11 12.50 3.91
CA VAL A 236 -13.24 13.95 3.72
C VAL A 236 -12.31 14.53 2.67
N GLY A 237 -11.36 13.74 2.12
CA GLY A 237 -10.29 14.24 1.26
C GLY A 237 -9.12 14.80 2.04
N THR A 238 -8.23 15.50 1.35
CA THR A 238 -7.02 16.11 1.91
C THR A 238 -7.35 17.47 2.55
N ASP A 239 -7.81 17.46 3.79
CA ASP A 239 -8.19 18.65 4.56
C ASP A 239 -7.14 19.13 5.57
N ALA A 240 -7.44 20.19 6.33
CA ALA A 240 -6.54 20.70 7.36
C ALA A 240 -6.22 19.66 8.44
N THR A 241 -7.17 18.81 8.81
CA THR A 241 -6.95 17.74 9.79
C THR A 241 -6.00 16.68 9.25
N TYR A 242 -6.07 16.33 7.97
CA TYR A 242 -5.10 15.46 7.32
C TYR A 242 -3.67 16.02 7.47
N VAL A 243 -3.48 17.30 7.20
CA VAL A 243 -2.19 17.98 7.35
C VAL A 243 -1.69 17.93 8.80
N GLU A 244 -2.58 18.22 9.76
CA GLU A 244 -2.24 18.16 11.19
C GLU A 244 -1.90 16.73 11.65
N LEU A 245 -2.50 15.69 11.06
CA LEU A 245 -2.14 14.30 11.33
C LEU A 245 -0.72 13.98 10.86
N VAL A 246 -0.31 14.45 9.69
CA VAL A 246 1.07 14.30 9.20
C VAL A 246 2.06 14.98 10.18
N ARG A 247 1.76 16.21 10.66
CA ARG A 247 2.56 16.91 11.68
C ARG A 247 2.57 16.16 13.02
N HIS A 248 1.45 15.55 13.40
CA HIS A 248 1.38 14.75 14.62
C HIS A 248 2.26 13.51 14.53
N ILE A 249 2.24 12.80 13.40
CA ILE A 249 3.11 11.63 13.16
C ILE A 249 4.58 12.02 13.22
N ASP A 250 4.99 13.17 12.68
CA ASP A 250 6.36 13.69 12.85
C ASP A 250 6.77 13.77 14.34
N LYS A 251 5.88 14.29 15.19
CA LYS A 251 6.13 14.35 16.66
C LYS A 251 6.22 12.95 17.27
N LEU A 252 5.41 12.01 16.83
CA LEU A 252 5.45 10.62 17.30
C LEU A 252 6.76 9.93 16.90
N ILE A 253 7.27 10.16 15.68
CA ILE A 253 8.59 9.69 15.23
C ILE A 253 9.70 10.29 16.12
N GLY A 254 9.61 11.58 16.46
CA GLY A 254 10.52 12.22 17.39
C GLY A 254 10.55 11.55 18.76
N ARG A 255 9.38 11.29 19.36
CA ARG A 255 9.25 10.57 20.64
C ARG A 255 9.85 9.16 20.59
N TYR A 256 9.63 8.43 19.50
CA TYR A 256 10.22 7.10 19.32
C TYR A 256 11.76 7.18 19.33
N ARG A 257 12.34 8.10 18.56
CA ARG A 257 13.80 8.30 18.51
C ARG A 257 14.38 8.70 19.86
N GLU A 258 13.68 9.55 20.61
CA GLU A 258 14.08 9.97 21.94
C GLU A 258 14.13 8.79 22.91
N GLU A 259 13.13 7.90 22.88
CA GLU A 259 13.11 6.69 23.69
C GLU A 259 14.20 5.70 23.23
N SER A 260 14.39 5.52 21.92
CA SER A 260 15.48 4.69 21.38
C SER A 260 16.86 5.19 21.86
N ARG A 261 17.04 6.51 21.94
CA ARG A 261 18.27 7.12 22.47
C ARG A 261 18.40 6.88 23.98
N ARG A 262 17.32 7.04 24.73
CA ARG A 262 17.28 6.75 26.19
C ARG A 262 17.66 5.30 26.49
N LEU A 263 17.26 4.37 25.63
CA LEU A 263 17.60 2.94 25.73
C LEU A 263 18.98 2.58 25.15
N GLY A 264 19.73 3.55 24.61
CA GLY A 264 21.05 3.33 24.01
C GLY A 264 21.01 2.59 22.67
N GLN A 265 19.86 2.55 21.97
CA GLN A 265 19.65 1.81 20.73
C GLN A 265 19.81 2.67 19.48
N GLU A 266 19.75 4.00 19.59
CA GLU A 266 19.73 4.95 18.48
C GLU A 266 20.91 4.76 17.50
N ALA A 267 22.12 4.60 18.03
CA ALA A 267 23.34 4.47 17.23
C ALA A 267 23.44 3.14 16.45
N HIS A 268 22.57 2.19 16.76
CA HIS A 268 22.58 0.83 16.17
C HIS A 268 21.32 0.54 15.37
N ARG A 269 20.50 1.54 15.10
CA ARG A 269 19.20 1.37 14.46
C ARG A 269 19.12 2.13 13.13
N VAL A 270 18.72 1.43 12.10
CA VAL A 270 18.33 2.03 10.81
C VAL A 270 16.85 2.36 10.87
N TYR A 271 16.50 3.57 10.51
CA TYR A 271 15.14 4.07 10.37
C TYR A 271 14.77 4.19 8.90
N ALA A 272 13.58 3.72 8.55
CA ALA A 272 12.94 3.94 7.27
C ALA A 272 11.64 4.72 7.48
N VAL A 273 11.52 5.92 6.92
CA VAL A 273 10.23 6.63 6.80
C VAL A 273 9.76 6.42 5.38
N ILE A 274 8.63 5.75 5.23
CA ILE A 274 8.09 5.31 3.94
C ILE A 274 6.59 5.55 3.86
N SER A 275 6.04 5.54 2.65
CA SER A 275 4.62 5.41 2.40
C SER A 275 4.39 4.36 1.30
N ASP A 276 3.30 3.65 1.39
CA ASP A 276 2.91 2.59 0.45
C ASP A 276 2.21 3.13 -0.79
N HIS A 277 1.57 4.30 -0.68
CA HIS A 277 0.95 5.07 -1.76
C HIS A 277 0.70 6.52 -1.34
N GLY A 278 0.43 7.36 -2.33
CA GLY A 278 -0.15 8.68 -2.14
C GLY A 278 -1.69 8.63 -2.13
N VAL A 279 -2.32 9.80 -2.19
CA VAL A 279 -3.78 9.93 -2.20
C VAL A 279 -4.23 11.00 -3.19
N THR A 280 -5.43 10.82 -3.73
CA THR A 280 -6.12 11.81 -4.58
C THR A 280 -7.46 12.20 -3.96
N ASP A 281 -7.93 13.43 -4.18
CA ASP A 281 -9.26 13.85 -3.76
C ASP A 281 -10.31 13.37 -4.78
N VAL A 282 -11.47 12.95 -4.26
CA VAL A 282 -12.59 12.41 -5.05
C VAL A 282 -13.80 13.31 -4.93
N HIS A 283 -14.36 13.70 -6.09
CA HIS A 283 -15.55 14.53 -6.19
C HIS A 283 -16.76 13.76 -6.68
N LYS A 284 -16.55 12.68 -7.45
CA LYS A 284 -17.61 11.85 -8.01
C LYS A 284 -17.29 10.37 -7.92
N ASN A 285 -18.29 9.61 -7.48
CA ASN A 285 -18.20 8.16 -7.32
C ASN A 285 -18.99 7.49 -8.47
N VAL A 286 -18.39 6.50 -9.11
CA VAL A 286 -18.94 5.78 -10.27
C VAL A 286 -19.07 4.29 -9.97
N ASP A 287 -20.13 3.67 -10.42
CA ASP A 287 -20.32 2.22 -10.41
C ASP A 287 -20.25 1.68 -11.84
N LEU A 288 -19.21 0.96 -12.18
CA LEU A 288 -19.02 0.39 -13.51
C LEU A 288 -20.12 -0.63 -13.93
N ARG A 289 -20.85 -1.19 -12.96
CA ARG A 289 -22.00 -2.06 -13.25
C ARG A 289 -23.08 -1.34 -14.05
N GLN A 290 -23.23 -0.02 -13.86
CA GLN A 290 -24.20 0.76 -14.60
C GLN A 290 -23.83 0.87 -16.08
N ALA A 291 -22.58 1.17 -16.41
CA ALA A 291 -22.12 1.24 -17.81
C ALA A 291 -22.20 -0.11 -18.51
N LEU A 292 -21.75 -1.17 -17.83
CA LEU A 292 -21.83 -2.55 -18.37
C LEU A 292 -23.26 -3.01 -18.52
N GLY A 293 -24.14 -2.72 -17.55
CA GLY A 293 -25.56 -3.05 -17.59
C GLY A 293 -26.31 -2.33 -18.72
N ALA A 294 -26.00 -1.06 -18.96
CA ALA A 294 -26.56 -0.31 -20.10
C ALA A 294 -26.16 -0.93 -21.45
N ALA A 295 -25.00 -1.57 -21.53
CA ALA A 295 -24.56 -2.33 -22.69
C ALA A 295 -25.16 -3.76 -22.74
N GLY A 296 -25.98 -4.16 -21.76
CA GLY A 296 -26.64 -5.46 -21.69
C GLY A 296 -25.78 -6.59 -21.10
N LEU A 297 -24.71 -6.26 -20.36
CA LEU A 297 -23.87 -7.22 -19.64
C LEU A 297 -24.26 -7.28 -18.16
N ARG A 298 -24.30 -8.48 -17.61
CA ARG A 298 -24.53 -8.70 -16.18
C ARG A 298 -23.17 -8.65 -15.45
N ALA A 299 -22.93 -7.55 -14.77
CA ALA A 299 -21.71 -7.35 -13.99
C ALA A 299 -21.95 -7.60 -12.51
N TRP A 300 -21.11 -8.44 -11.90
CA TRP A 300 -21.05 -8.66 -10.46
C TRP A 300 -19.85 -7.91 -9.86
N ARG A 301 -20.05 -7.36 -8.69
CA ARG A 301 -19.00 -6.70 -7.90
C ARG A 301 -18.99 -7.31 -6.50
N GLY A 302 -17.82 -7.74 -6.03
CA GLY A 302 -17.68 -8.21 -4.66
C GLY A 302 -18.23 -7.19 -3.67
N GLU A 303 -18.93 -7.66 -2.64
CA GLU A 303 -19.44 -6.78 -1.60
C GLU A 303 -18.31 -6.40 -0.62
N ALA A 304 -18.22 -5.12 -0.27
CA ALA A 304 -17.34 -4.63 0.77
C ALA A 304 -17.98 -4.85 2.14
N THR A 305 -18.01 -6.08 2.61
CA THR A 305 -18.47 -6.32 3.98
C THR A 305 -17.27 -6.66 4.86
N HIS A 306 -16.96 -5.79 5.82
CA HIS A 306 -15.99 -6.07 6.89
C HIS A 306 -16.40 -7.29 7.75
N LEU A 307 -17.57 -7.86 7.50
CA LEU A 307 -18.15 -8.98 8.22
C LEU A 307 -17.94 -10.31 7.51
N ARG A 308 -17.65 -10.32 6.19
CA ARG A 308 -17.40 -11.54 5.43
C ARG A 308 -15.93 -11.99 5.56
N GLN A 309 -15.69 -13.28 5.36
CA GLN A 309 -14.36 -13.85 5.34
C GLN A 309 -13.56 -13.34 4.12
N SER A 310 -12.23 -13.41 4.20
CA SER A 310 -11.33 -12.98 3.12
C SER A 310 -11.52 -13.79 1.83
N ARG A 311 -11.88 -15.06 1.99
CA ARG A 311 -12.23 -15.96 0.90
C ARG A 311 -13.73 -16.10 0.91
N LEU A 312 -14.35 -15.71 -0.19
CA LEU A 312 -15.74 -16.04 -0.42
C LEU A 312 -15.75 -17.49 -0.88
N ASP A 313 -16.19 -18.39 -0.02
CA ASP A 313 -16.32 -19.82 -0.33
C ASP A 313 -17.52 -20.10 -1.25
N ASP A 314 -17.91 -19.09 -2.03
CA ASP A 314 -18.98 -19.22 -3.01
C ASP A 314 -18.50 -20.14 -4.15
N PRO A 315 -19.27 -21.16 -4.53
CA PRO A 315 -18.93 -21.98 -5.66
C PRO A 315 -18.97 -21.15 -6.96
N LEU A 316 -18.23 -21.55 -7.98
CA LEU A 316 -18.23 -20.84 -9.28
C LEU A 316 -19.63 -20.72 -9.90
N SER A 317 -20.54 -21.62 -9.56
CA SER A 317 -21.97 -21.55 -9.94
C SER A 317 -22.68 -20.27 -9.47
N THR A 318 -22.16 -19.58 -8.45
CA THR A 318 -22.66 -18.26 -8.02
C THR A 318 -22.60 -17.22 -9.14
N TRP A 319 -21.66 -17.37 -10.06
CA TRP A 319 -21.48 -16.47 -11.20
C TRP A 319 -21.94 -17.07 -12.54
N ALA A 320 -22.75 -18.14 -12.52
CA ALA A 320 -23.16 -18.88 -13.73
C ALA A 320 -23.86 -17.98 -14.77
N ASP A 321 -24.61 -16.98 -14.31
CA ASP A 321 -25.36 -16.03 -15.14
C ASP A 321 -24.72 -14.62 -15.20
N VAL A 322 -23.46 -14.47 -14.76
CA VAL A 322 -22.69 -13.23 -14.79
C VAL A 322 -21.79 -13.22 -16.03
N ASP A 323 -21.69 -12.07 -16.70
CA ASP A 323 -20.79 -11.86 -17.84
C ASP A 323 -19.44 -11.29 -17.40
N VAL A 324 -19.45 -10.44 -16.37
CA VAL A 324 -18.27 -9.68 -15.90
C VAL A 324 -18.17 -9.68 -14.37
N ILE A 325 -17.00 -10.03 -13.85
CA ILE A 325 -16.66 -9.86 -12.42
C ILE A 325 -15.77 -8.64 -12.27
N LEU A 326 -16.13 -7.74 -11.33
CA LEU A 326 -15.39 -6.54 -10.97
C LEU A 326 -14.74 -6.71 -9.60
N ALA A 327 -13.42 -6.46 -9.49
CA ALA A 327 -12.69 -6.43 -8.23
C ALA A 327 -12.12 -5.04 -8.00
N VAL A 328 -12.76 -4.28 -7.12
CA VAL A 328 -12.36 -2.90 -6.76
C VAL A 328 -11.10 -2.93 -5.89
N ASN A 329 -10.12 -2.16 -6.28
CA ASN A 329 -8.85 -2.04 -5.57
C ASN A 329 -8.51 -0.57 -5.28
N GLY A 330 -8.36 -0.23 -4.00
CA GLY A 330 -8.04 1.12 -3.56
C GLY A 330 -9.02 2.21 -4.00
N ASN A 331 -10.20 1.85 -4.46
CA ASN A 331 -11.32 2.65 -5.01
C ASN A 331 -11.06 3.40 -6.33
N THR A 332 -9.83 3.60 -6.78
CA THR A 332 -9.55 4.25 -8.09
C THR A 332 -9.08 3.27 -9.18
N MET A 333 -9.13 1.97 -8.91
CA MET A 333 -8.77 0.92 -9.85
C MET A 333 -9.70 -0.28 -9.72
N ASN A 334 -10.01 -0.93 -10.85
CA ASN A 334 -10.72 -2.20 -10.89
C ASN A 334 -10.00 -3.22 -11.78
N TYR A 335 -9.96 -4.46 -11.32
CA TYR A 335 -9.81 -5.60 -12.22
C TYR A 335 -11.16 -5.96 -12.82
N VAL A 336 -11.16 -6.26 -14.10
CA VAL A 336 -12.33 -6.74 -14.87
C VAL A 336 -12.00 -8.14 -15.37
N TYR A 337 -12.81 -9.11 -14.97
CA TYR A 337 -12.70 -10.51 -15.40
C TYR A 337 -13.89 -10.83 -16.29
N LEU A 338 -13.63 -11.40 -17.45
CA LEU A 338 -14.64 -11.77 -18.44
C LEU A 338 -14.92 -13.27 -18.36
N ARG A 339 -16.17 -13.65 -18.53
CA ARG A 339 -16.58 -15.05 -18.65
C ARG A 339 -16.06 -15.62 -19.97
N HIS A 340 -15.53 -16.85 -19.95
CA HIS A 340 -15.12 -17.54 -21.17
C HIS A 340 -16.37 -17.96 -21.98
N PRO A 341 -16.53 -17.50 -23.21
CA PRO A 341 -17.77 -17.70 -23.99
C PRO A 341 -17.97 -19.12 -24.52
N GLY A 342 -16.87 -19.84 -24.74
CA GLY A 342 -16.91 -21.23 -25.27
C GLY A 342 -17.17 -22.30 -24.22
N SER A 343 -17.33 -21.91 -22.94
CA SER A 343 -17.55 -22.82 -21.83
C SER A 343 -18.83 -22.49 -21.08
N SER A 344 -19.35 -23.41 -20.30
CA SER A 344 -20.55 -23.24 -19.48
C SER A 344 -20.30 -23.64 -18.04
N GLY A 345 -21.15 -23.18 -17.13
CA GLY A 345 -21.04 -23.46 -15.71
C GLY A 345 -19.71 -22.99 -15.14
N ASP A 346 -19.11 -23.81 -14.29
CA ASP A 346 -17.86 -23.51 -13.58
C ASP A 346 -16.67 -23.31 -14.52
N GLU A 347 -16.63 -24.03 -15.63
CA GLU A 347 -15.51 -23.97 -16.59
C GLU A 347 -15.40 -22.59 -17.24
N ALA A 348 -16.52 -21.91 -17.43
CA ALA A 348 -16.53 -20.55 -17.98
C ALA A 348 -15.76 -19.53 -17.13
N TRP A 349 -15.56 -19.82 -15.84
CA TRP A 349 -14.80 -18.96 -14.93
C TRP A 349 -13.41 -19.51 -14.57
N ARG A 350 -13.11 -20.76 -14.92
CA ARG A 350 -11.78 -21.35 -14.75
C ARG A 350 -10.81 -20.95 -15.84
N THR A 351 -11.33 -20.87 -17.07
CA THR A 351 -10.53 -20.55 -18.25
C THR A 351 -10.52 -19.04 -18.52
N ARG A 352 -9.35 -18.50 -18.80
CA ARG A 352 -9.21 -17.12 -19.26
C ARG A 352 -9.64 -17.05 -20.73
N PRO A 353 -10.48 -16.08 -21.12
CA PRO A 353 -10.80 -15.86 -22.52
C PRO A 353 -9.60 -15.26 -23.28
N GLU A 354 -9.58 -15.46 -24.60
CA GLU A 354 -8.63 -14.81 -25.48
C GLU A 354 -8.80 -13.27 -25.42
N PRO A 355 -7.73 -12.48 -25.57
CA PRO A 355 -7.80 -11.02 -25.46
C PRO A 355 -8.82 -10.36 -26.40
N GLU A 356 -8.99 -10.90 -27.61
CA GLU A 356 -9.92 -10.40 -28.62
C GLU A 356 -11.39 -10.46 -28.15
N MET A 357 -11.69 -11.34 -27.19
CA MET A 357 -13.01 -11.46 -26.60
C MET A 357 -13.50 -10.18 -25.92
N ALA A 358 -12.56 -9.33 -25.45
CA ALA A 358 -12.91 -8.05 -24.86
C ALA A 358 -13.58 -7.08 -25.86
N PHE A 359 -13.35 -7.27 -27.16
CA PHE A 359 -13.97 -6.45 -28.22
C PHE A 359 -15.29 -7.02 -28.75
N GLN A 360 -15.61 -8.27 -28.47
CA GLN A 360 -16.80 -8.95 -28.97
C GLN A 360 -17.39 -9.94 -27.96
N MET A 361 -17.54 -9.49 -26.71
CA MET A 361 -18.02 -10.30 -25.60
C MET A 361 -19.46 -10.75 -25.83
N PRO A 362 -19.76 -12.06 -25.95
CA PRO A 362 -21.12 -12.57 -26.04
C PRO A 362 -21.86 -12.37 -24.71
N ARG A 363 -23.09 -11.90 -24.78
CA ARG A 363 -23.96 -11.74 -23.61
C ARG A 363 -24.52 -13.09 -23.17
N HIS A 364 -24.59 -13.34 -21.88
CA HIS A 364 -25.29 -14.50 -21.34
C HIS A 364 -26.78 -14.50 -21.75
N SER A 365 -27.41 -13.32 -21.80
CA SER A 365 -28.80 -13.11 -22.21
C SER A 365 -29.04 -13.24 -23.71
N GLY A 366 -28.01 -13.49 -24.53
CA GLY A 366 -28.09 -13.49 -25.99
C GLY A 366 -28.07 -12.09 -26.62
N GLY A 367 -28.12 -12.04 -27.95
CA GLY A 367 -28.08 -10.82 -28.74
C GLY A 367 -26.69 -10.50 -29.31
N ALA A 368 -26.50 -9.29 -29.83
CA ALA A 368 -25.23 -8.88 -30.43
C ALA A 368 -24.09 -8.82 -29.39
N PRO A 369 -22.87 -9.21 -29.76
CA PRO A 369 -21.71 -9.10 -28.90
C PRO A 369 -21.46 -7.64 -28.48
N VAL A 370 -20.74 -7.45 -27.38
CA VAL A 370 -20.43 -6.15 -26.81
C VAL A 370 -18.92 -5.91 -26.84
N ASP A 371 -18.50 -4.77 -27.33
CA ASP A 371 -17.14 -4.26 -27.17
C ASP A 371 -16.98 -3.69 -25.75
N VAL A 372 -16.48 -4.52 -24.83
CA VAL A 372 -16.29 -4.17 -23.42
C VAL A 372 -15.22 -3.08 -23.26
N VAL A 373 -14.17 -3.11 -24.09
CA VAL A 373 -13.12 -2.08 -24.08
C VAL A 373 -13.73 -0.73 -24.40
N ASN A 374 -14.55 -0.65 -25.47
CA ASN A 374 -15.18 0.60 -25.86
C ASN A 374 -16.24 1.06 -24.82
N VAL A 375 -17.02 0.16 -24.26
CA VAL A 375 -17.97 0.50 -23.16
C VAL A 375 -17.24 1.14 -21.99
N LEU A 376 -16.14 0.54 -21.56
CA LEU A 376 -15.38 1.03 -20.41
C LEU A 376 -14.64 2.35 -20.72
N ARG A 377 -13.93 2.44 -21.86
CA ARG A 377 -13.17 3.66 -22.22
C ARG A 377 -14.06 4.89 -22.44
N GLN A 378 -15.34 4.68 -22.79
CA GLN A 378 -16.32 5.76 -22.96
C GLN A 378 -17.10 6.05 -21.67
N ALA A 379 -17.05 5.18 -20.68
CA ALA A 379 -17.74 5.38 -19.41
C ALA A 379 -17.21 6.63 -18.69
N GLU A 380 -18.10 7.29 -17.97
CA GLU A 380 -17.74 8.46 -17.17
C GLU A 380 -16.73 8.07 -16.07
N GLY A 381 -15.73 8.94 -15.85
CA GLY A 381 -14.75 8.76 -14.79
C GLY A 381 -13.66 7.74 -15.07
N ILE A 382 -13.62 7.16 -16.28
CA ILE A 382 -12.54 6.24 -16.69
C ILE A 382 -11.43 7.03 -17.39
N GLU A 383 -10.19 6.78 -16.97
CA GLU A 383 -9.00 7.34 -17.59
C GLU A 383 -8.33 6.36 -18.54
N LEU A 384 -8.04 5.15 -18.04
CA LEU A 384 -7.39 4.10 -18.82
C LEU A 384 -8.15 2.78 -18.71
N VAL A 385 -8.20 2.07 -19.83
CA VAL A 385 -8.48 0.63 -19.91
C VAL A 385 -7.21 -0.03 -20.43
N VAL A 386 -6.71 -1.02 -19.71
CA VAL A 386 -5.44 -1.70 -20.02
C VAL A 386 -5.70 -3.20 -20.14
N MET A 387 -5.10 -3.85 -21.13
CA MET A 387 -5.22 -5.29 -21.33
C MET A 387 -3.93 -5.91 -21.86
N ARG A 388 -3.72 -7.19 -21.57
CA ARG A 388 -2.71 -7.99 -22.25
C ARG A 388 -3.19 -8.28 -23.68
N ALA A 389 -2.32 -8.06 -24.67
CA ALA A 389 -2.69 -8.24 -26.06
C ALA A 389 -2.35 -9.64 -26.59
N ASP A 390 -1.32 -10.28 -26.05
CA ASP A 390 -0.83 -11.58 -26.51
C ASP A 390 -0.05 -12.33 -25.43
N GLU A 391 0.35 -13.57 -25.73
CA GLU A 391 1.17 -14.40 -24.84
C GLU A 391 2.64 -13.95 -24.80
N ALA A 392 3.10 -13.12 -25.76
CA ALA A 392 4.44 -12.55 -25.76
C ALA A 392 4.60 -11.39 -24.77
N GLY A 393 3.53 -11.02 -24.06
CA GLY A 393 3.54 -10.00 -23.03
C GLY A 393 3.31 -8.58 -23.55
N GLN A 394 2.78 -8.44 -24.76
CA GLN A 394 2.37 -7.13 -25.26
C GLN A 394 1.14 -6.62 -24.48
N VAL A 395 1.13 -5.33 -24.13
CA VAL A 395 0.05 -4.67 -23.39
C VAL A 395 -0.52 -3.52 -24.22
N ARG A 396 -1.85 -3.44 -24.31
CA ARG A 396 -2.58 -2.35 -24.96
C ARG A 396 -3.23 -1.46 -23.90
N LEU A 397 -3.19 -0.16 -24.16
CA LEU A 397 -3.78 0.89 -23.35
C LEU A 397 -4.78 1.68 -24.18
N PHE A 398 -5.92 2.01 -23.59
CA PHE A 398 -6.96 2.79 -24.25
C PHE A 398 -7.37 3.93 -23.32
N SER A 399 -7.28 5.16 -23.80
CA SER A 399 -7.98 6.31 -23.27
C SER A 399 -9.28 6.54 -24.05
N ARG A 400 -10.02 7.57 -23.73
CA ARG A 400 -11.23 7.93 -24.49
C ARG A 400 -10.98 8.12 -25.99
N THR A 401 -9.85 8.69 -26.37
CA THR A 401 -9.52 9.18 -27.73
C THR A 401 -8.24 8.61 -28.30
N GLY A 402 -7.45 7.87 -27.53
CA GLY A 402 -6.17 7.37 -27.98
C GLY A 402 -5.88 5.95 -27.54
N GLU A 403 -4.85 5.37 -28.18
CA GLU A 403 -4.37 4.03 -27.91
C GLU A 403 -2.86 4.02 -27.72
N GLY A 404 -2.39 3.18 -26.78
CA GLY A 404 -0.98 2.95 -26.54
C GLY A 404 -0.66 1.47 -26.56
N ARG A 405 0.60 1.15 -26.84
CA ARG A 405 1.11 -0.22 -26.87
C ARG A 405 2.45 -0.29 -26.17
N ILE A 406 2.56 -1.19 -25.21
CA ILE A 406 3.82 -1.56 -24.56
C ILE A 406 4.26 -2.90 -25.13
N SER A 407 5.46 -2.99 -25.66
CA SER A 407 6.00 -4.21 -26.26
C SER A 407 7.34 -4.56 -25.63
N PRO A 408 7.53 -5.78 -25.12
CA PRO A 408 8.84 -6.26 -24.71
C PRO A 408 9.74 -6.44 -25.94
N SER A 409 11.01 -6.12 -25.81
CA SER A 409 12.01 -6.33 -26.87
C SER A 409 13.41 -6.46 -26.28
N GLU A 410 14.39 -6.78 -27.11
CA GLU A 410 15.79 -6.74 -26.72
C GLU A 410 16.16 -5.30 -26.29
N GLY A 411 16.66 -5.16 -25.06
CA GLY A 411 17.00 -3.86 -24.46
C GLY A 411 15.92 -3.24 -23.59
N GLY A 412 14.76 -3.91 -23.37
CA GLY A 412 13.72 -3.49 -22.42
C GLY A 412 12.34 -3.35 -23.03
N LEU A 413 11.56 -2.36 -22.54
CA LEU A 413 10.19 -2.12 -22.96
C LEU A 413 10.13 -0.93 -23.93
N ALA A 414 9.37 -1.09 -25.02
CA ALA A 414 9.05 -0.03 -25.97
C ALA A 414 7.62 0.45 -25.74
N TYR A 415 7.37 1.76 -25.87
CA TYR A 415 6.04 2.35 -25.84
C TYR A 415 5.78 3.13 -27.11
N ALA A 416 4.67 2.85 -27.76
CA ALA A 416 4.19 3.58 -28.95
C ALA A 416 2.73 3.97 -28.74
N CYS A 417 2.29 5.08 -29.32
CA CYS A 417 0.91 5.56 -29.21
C CYS A 417 0.33 5.95 -30.57
N GLU A 418 -0.99 5.80 -30.70
CA GLU A 418 -1.79 6.23 -31.86
C GLU A 418 -2.91 7.16 -31.37
N GLY A 419 -3.12 8.27 -32.08
CA GLY A 419 -4.04 9.32 -31.66
C GLY A 419 -3.49 10.12 -30.47
N GLU A 420 -4.33 10.39 -29.48
CA GLU A 420 -3.90 11.03 -28.24
C GLU A 420 -3.18 9.99 -27.35
N ASP A 421 -1.99 10.36 -26.87
CA ASP A 421 -1.22 9.47 -25.99
C ASP A 421 -1.94 9.22 -24.65
N PRO A 422 -2.34 7.97 -24.34
CA PRO A 422 -3.03 7.64 -23.10
C PRO A 422 -2.25 7.99 -21.83
N LEU A 423 -0.92 7.92 -21.85
CA LEU A 423 -0.06 8.26 -20.73
C LEU A 423 0.35 9.74 -20.71
N GLY A 424 -0.01 10.49 -21.75
CA GLY A 424 0.26 11.91 -21.85
C GLY A 424 1.76 12.27 -21.95
N TYR A 425 2.63 11.34 -22.27
CA TYR A 425 4.07 11.59 -22.42
C TYR A 425 4.36 12.46 -23.65
N ALA A 426 3.54 12.36 -24.68
CA ALA A 426 3.69 13.17 -25.89
C ALA A 426 3.28 14.65 -25.74
N LYS A 427 2.78 15.07 -24.56
CA LYS A 427 2.29 16.44 -24.33
C LYS A 427 3.37 17.52 -24.38
N SER A 428 4.64 17.18 -24.14
CA SER A 428 5.75 18.11 -24.26
C SER A 428 6.75 17.62 -25.30
N GLU A 429 7.48 18.55 -25.90
CA GLU A 429 8.52 18.21 -26.87
C GLU A 429 9.62 17.34 -26.24
N ALA A 430 10.01 17.65 -25.02
CA ALA A 430 11.04 16.91 -24.27
C ALA A 430 10.65 15.46 -23.97
N SER A 431 9.36 15.18 -23.72
CA SER A 431 8.88 13.83 -23.41
C SER A 431 8.25 13.09 -24.59
N ARG A 432 8.06 13.76 -25.75
CA ARG A 432 7.49 13.13 -26.96
C ARG A 432 8.27 11.90 -27.44
N VAL A 433 9.57 11.90 -27.25
CA VAL A 433 10.44 10.76 -27.58
C VAL A 433 10.09 9.49 -26.81
N LEU A 434 9.31 9.57 -25.74
CA LEU A 434 8.87 8.41 -24.97
C LEU A 434 7.80 7.57 -25.69
N CYS A 435 7.13 8.13 -26.72
CA CYS A 435 6.17 7.44 -27.57
C CYS A 435 6.77 6.96 -28.92
N ASP A 436 8.10 6.91 -29.06
CA ASP A 436 8.79 6.64 -30.33
C ASP A 436 8.90 5.14 -30.68
N GLY A 437 8.39 4.26 -29.81
CA GLY A 437 8.47 2.81 -29.99
C GLY A 437 9.88 2.23 -29.79
N ARG A 438 10.83 3.01 -29.28
CA ARG A 438 12.19 2.51 -28.98
C ARG A 438 12.22 1.85 -27.60
N PRO A 439 12.90 0.71 -27.48
CA PRO A 439 13.07 0.05 -26.20
C PRO A 439 13.93 0.87 -25.25
N ARG A 440 13.55 0.86 -23.98
CA ARG A 440 14.30 1.45 -22.88
C ARG A 440 14.34 0.48 -21.71
N SER A 441 15.43 0.49 -20.97
CA SER A 441 15.53 -0.30 -19.76
C SER A 441 14.52 0.17 -18.70
N ASP A 442 14.19 -0.69 -17.75
CA ASP A 442 13.31 -0.35 -16.62
C ASP A 442 13.79 0.91 -15.88
N ARG A 443 15.11 1.09 -15.73
CA ARG A 443 15.68 2.26 -15.06
C ARG A 443 15.59 3.53 -15.91
N ASP A 444 15.70 3.41 -17.22
CA ASP A 444 15.54 4.56 -18.10
C ASP A 444 14.08 5.03 -18.13
N TRP A 445 13.10 4.10 -18.10
CA TRP A 445 11.70 4.45 -17.94
C TRP A 445 11.44 5.18 -16.64
N LEU A 446 11.95 4.66 -15.51
CA LEU A 446 11.82 5.32 -14.22
C LEU A 446 12.38 6.75 -14.25
N ARG A 447 13.64 6.91 -14.70
CA ARG A 447 14.31 8.22 -14.75
C ARG A 447 13.59 9.22 -15.66
N ALA A 448 13.07 8.75 -16.78
CA ALA A 448 12.42 9.62 -17.76
C ALA A 448 11.00 10.03 -17.34
N THR A 449 10.32 9.27 -16.47
CA THR A 449 8.89 9.46 -16.22
C THR A 449 8.53 9.79 -14.78
N HIS A 450 9.44 9.68 -13.80
CA HIS A 450 9.12 9.85 -12.38
C HIS A 450 8.41 11.18 -12.06
N ALA A 451 8.76 12.26 -12.77
CA ALA A 451 8.18 13.59 -12.57
C ALA A 451 6.92 13.83 -13.42
N LEU A 452 6.51 12.88 -14.30
CA LEU A 452 5.36 13.03 -15.19
C LEU A 452 4.06 12.58 -14.52
N GLY A 453 2.93 12.80 -15.20
CA GLY A 453 1.60 12.49 -14.68
C GLY A 453 1.34 10.99 -14.41
N PHE A 454 2.08 10.11 -15.12
CA PHE A 454 2.05 8.65 -14.96
C PHE A 454 3.48 8.12 -14.76
N PRO A 455 4.02 8.25 -13.54
CA PRO A 455 5.40 7.86 -13.26
C PRO A 455 5.59 6.35 -13.39
N ASP A 456 6.67 5.92 -14.07
CA ASP A 456 7.06 4.51 -14.24
C ASP A 456 5.98 3.60 -14.87
N ALA A 457 4.96 4.20 -15.52
CA ALA A 457 3.74 3.50 -15.91
C ALA A 457 3.99 2.36 -16.91
N VAL A 458 4.92 2.52 -17.86
CA VAL A 458 5.25 1.47 -18.85
C VAL A 458 5.70 0.19 -18.15
N VAL A 459 6.58 0.32 -17.16
CA VAL A 459 7.11 -0.84 -16.41
C VAL A 459 6.04 -1.42 -15.48
N ARG A 460 5.35 -0.57 -14.73
CA ARG A 460 4.30 -1.01 -13.77
C ARG A 460 3.16 -1.73 -14.46
N LEU A 461 2.68 -1.21 -15.59
CA LEU A 461 1.61 -1.83 -16.37
C LEU A 461 2.05 -3.15 -17.00
N HIS A 462 3.24 -3.20 -17.60
CA HIS A 462 3.75 -4.44 -18.18
C HIS A 462 3.88 -5.54 -17.12
N ARG A 463 4.51 -5.25 -15.99
CA ARG A 463 4.67 -6.22 -14.89
C ARG A 463 3.34 -6.72 -14.36
N LEU A 464 2.36 -5.82 -14.14
CA LEU A 464 1.05 -6.21 -13.65
C LEU A 464 0.30 -7.06 -14.67
N MET A 465 0.23 -6.62 -15.94
CA MET A 465 -0.56 -7.31 -16.97
C MET A 465 0.01 -8.67 -17.36
N THR A 466 1.29 -8.91 -17.11
CA THR A 466 1.94 -10.23 -17.33
C THR A 466 1.88 -11.14 -16.10
N ALA A 467 1.38 -10.65 -14.96
CA ALA A 467 1.25 -11.45 -13.74
C ALA A 467 0.18 -12.56 -13.89
N PRO A 468 0.41 -13.75 -13.34
CA PRO A 468 -0.61 -14.78 -13.26
C PRO A 468 -1.83 -14.32 -12.46
N GLY A 469 -3.04 -14.57 -12.96
CA GLY A 469 -4.28 -14.26 -12.24
C GLY A 469 -4.75 -12.80 -12.30
N VAL A 470 -4.01 -11.89 -12.93
CA VAL A 470 -4.47 -10.51 -13.16
C VAL A 470 -5.79 -10.49 -13.95
N GLY A 471 -6.61 -9.45 -13.79
CA GLY A 471 -7.83 -9.25 -14.58
C GLY A 471 -7.58 -9.31 -16.09
N ASP A 472 -8.59 -9.65 -16.86
CA ASP A 472 -8.50 -9.59 -18.33
C ASP A 472 -8.30 -8.14 -18.78
N LEU A 473 -8.95 -7.22 -18.03
CA LEU A 473 -8.74 -5.78 -18.17
C LEU A 473 -8.42 -5.17 -16.79
N VAL A 474 -7.67 -4.08 -16.82
CA VAL A 474 -7.46 -3.16 -15.69
C VAL A 474 -8.05 -1.81 -16.07
N VAL A 475 -8.82 -1.21 -15.17
CA VAL A 475 -9.45 0.08 -15.38
C VAL A 475 -9.02 1.03 -14.29
N THR A 476 -8.60 2.25 -14.64
CA THR A 476 -8.24 3.29 -13.68
C THR A 476 -9.17 4.50 -13.78
N ALA A 477 -9.39 5.15 -12.64
CA ALA A 477 -10.23 6.33 -12.54
C ALA A 477 -9.49 7.58 -13.06
N ALA A 478 -10.25 8.48 -13.69
CA ALA A 478 -9.82 9.83 -13.99
C ALA A 478 -9.70 10.66 -12.71
N LEU A 479 -8.94 11.75 -12.76
CA LEU A 479 -8.75 12.67 -11.65
C LEU A 479 -10.10 13.16 -11.10
N GLY A 480 -10.27 13.09 -9.79
CA GLY A 480 -11.50 13.48 -9.10
C GLY A 480 -12.61 12.43 -9.08
N TYR A 481 -12.37 11.26 -9.68
CA TYR A 481 -13.32 10.15 -9.69
C TYR A 481 -12.84 8.96 -8.87
N ASP A 482 -13.80 8.16 -8.39
CA ASP A 482 -13.57 6.81 -7.93
C ASP A 482 -14.54 5.81 -8.60
N LEU A 483 -14.20 4.53 -8.51
CA LEU A 483 -14.93 3.44 -9.16
C LEU A 483 -15.64 2.54 -8.13
N ALA A 484 -15.88 3.07 -6.93
CA ALA A 484 -16.41 2.35 -5.79
C ALA A 484 -17.71 2.96 -5.23
N ALA A 485 -18.56 3.56 -6.09
CA ALA A 485 -19.84 4.12 -5.67
C ALA A 485 -20.65 3.10 -4.84
N ASP A 486 -21.10 3.53 -3.66
CA ASP A 486 -21.89 2.73 -2.72
C ASP A 486 -21.27 1.37 -2.32
N TYR A 487 -19.93 1.26 -2.42
CA TYR A 487 -19.24 0.00 -2.16
C TYR A 487 -18.94 -0.22 -0.67
N GLU A 488 -18.62 0.82 0.08
CA GLU A 488 -18.28 0.74 1.50
C GLU A 488 -19.44 1.14 2.40
N LEU A 489 -19.97 0.20 3.16
CA LEU A 489 -21.11 0.43 4.05
C LEU A 489 -20.81 1.46 5.16
N VAL A 490 -19.58 1.46 5.68
CA VAL A 490 -19.18 2.30 6.82
C VAL A 490 -18.73 3.69 6.37
N VAL A 491 -17.95 3.77 5.31
CA VAL A 491 -17.43 5.03 4.77
C VAL A 491 -18.47 5.71 3.89
N GLY A 492 -19.34 4.93 3.25
CA GLY A 492 -20.22 5.41 2.20
C GLY A 492 -19.41 5.71 0.93
N ASN A 493 -19.79 6.80 0.24
CA ASN A 493 -19.02 7.26 -0.92
C ASN A 493 -17.72 7.93 -0.47
N TYR A 494 -16.62 7.54 -1.06
CA TYR A 494 -15.30 8.08 -0.79
C TYR A 494 -15.17 9.55 -1.22
N ARG A 495 -14.37 10.32 -0.46
CA ARG A 495 -13.97 11.70 -0.78
C ARG A 495 -12.50 11.82 -1.12
N GLY A 496 -11.77 10.75 -0.94
CA GLY A 496 -10.40 10.58 -1.36
C GLY A 496 -10.10 9.12 -1.60
N GLY A 497 -9.01 8.82 -2.28
CA GLY A 497 -8.67 7.45 -2.63
C GLY A 497 -7.31 7.27 -3.27
N HIS A 498 -7.05 6.05 -3.63
CA HIS A 498 -5.81 5.56 -4.21
C HIS A 498 -6.08 4.27 -5.00
N GLY A 499 -5.05 3.60 -5.48
CA GLY A 499 -5.14 2.36 -6.26
C GLY A 499 -4.73 2.54 -7.71
N GLY A 500 -4.77 3.78 -8.20
CA GLY A 500 -4.49 4.14 -9.58
C GLY A 500 -3.01 4.33 -9.91
N LEU A 501 -2.77 4.77 -11.14
CA LEU A 501 -1.44 4.88 -11.74
C LEU A 501 -0.92 6.33 -11.78
N ARG A 502 -1.72 7.30 -11.33
CA ARG A 502 -1.37 8.71 -11.40
C ARG A 502 -0.30 9.10 -10.38
N ALA A 503 0.39 10.20 -10.67
CA ALA A 503 1.50 10.70 -9.87
C ALA A 503 1.11 11.02 -8.41
N ASP A 504 -0.09 11.55 -8.17
CA ASP A 504 -0.61 11.86 -6.84
C ASP A 504 -0.83 10.61 -5.96
N GLN A 505 -0.99 9.43 -6.59
CA GLN A 505 -1.17 8.15 -5.92
C GLN A 505 0.10 7.29 -5.88
N LEU A 506 1.04 7.49 -6.84
CA LEU A 506 2.28 6.70 -6.92
C LEU A 506 3.50 7.40 -6.33
N ARG A 507 3.58 8.73 -6.38
CA ARG A 507 4.74 9.45 -5.84
C ARG A 507 4.62 9.66 -4.35
N VAL A 508 5.64 9.23 -3.62
CA VAL A 508 5.72 9.30 -2.16
C VAL A 508 7.18 9.55 -1.74
N PRO A 509 7.45 10.12 -0.55
CA PRO A 509 8.82 10.26 -0.06
C PRO A 509 9.34 8.95 0.51
N TYR A 510 10.64 8.65 0.31
CA TYR A 510 11.34 7.61 1.05
C TYR A 510 12.58 8.19 1.73
N ILE A 511 12.76 7.86 3.00
CA ILE A 511 13.89 8.31 3.81
C ILE A 511 14.49 7.11 4.53
N LEU A 512 15.81 6.93 4.42
CA LEU A 512 16.59 5.97 5.20
C LEU A 512 17.62 6.73 6.03
N SER A 513 17.80 6.37 7.30
CA SER A 513 18.80 6.99 8.18
C SER A 513 19.33 5.98 9.17
N GLY A 514 20.61 6.08 9.53
CA GLY A 514 21.25 5.23 10.53
C GLY A 514 22.53 4.55 10.03
N PRO A 515 23.03 3.54 10.74
CA PRO A 515 24.28 2.85 10.41
C PRO A 515 24.31 2.32 8.96
N GLY A 516 25.37 2.66 8.23
CA GLY A 516 25.56 2.22 6.84
C GLY A 516 24.77 3.03 5.80
N VAL A 517 24.01 4.05 6.22
CA VAL A 517 23.31 4.98 5.33
C VAL A 517 24.11 6.29 5.24
N PRO A 518 24.51 6.75 4.04
CA PRO A 518 25.24 8.00 3.90
C PRO A 518 24.36 9.21 4.23
N ALA A 519 24.87 10.09 5.09
CA ALA A 519 24.16 11.30 5.51
C ALA A 519 24.07 12.34 4.38
N GLY A 520 22.93 13.02 4.30
CA GLY A 520 22.71 14.14 3.36
C GLY A 520 22.61 13.72 1.89
N GLN A 521 22.53 12.43 1.57
CA GLN A 521 22.37 11.96 0.20
C GLN A 521 20.94 12.19 -0.29
N ARG A 522 20.82 12.66 -1.54
CA ARG A 522 19.54 12.83 -2.22
C ARG A 522 19.52 12.09 -3.53
N LEU A 523 18.42 11.40 -3.82
CA LEU A 523 18.13 10.75 -5.10
C LEU A 523 16.85 11.34 -5.66
N ALA A 524 16.83 11.62 -6.94
CA ALA A 524 15.64 12.14 -7.62
C ALA A 524 14.49 11.12 -7.55
N THR A 525 14.79 9.83 -7.76
CA THR A 525 13.76 8.79 -7.77
C THR A 525 14.33 7.40 -7.40
N ALA A 526 13.46 6.56 -6.84
CA ALA A 526 13.66 5.12 -6.65
C ALA A 526 12.30 4.44 -6.49
N ARG A 527 12.26 3.14 -6.71
CA ARG A 527 11.06 2.32 -6.47
C ARG A 527 11.00 1.81 -5.03
N ALA A 528 9.82 1.40 -4.56
CA ALA A 528 9.64 0.79 -3.25
C ALA A 528 10.52 -0.46 -3.05
N GLU A 529 10.66 -1.28 -4.10
CA GLU A 529 11.53 -2.47 -4.08
C GLU A 529 13.02 -2.15 -3.94
N ASP A 530 13.47 -0.96 -4.35
CA ASP A 530 14.85 -0.50 -4.18
C ASP A 530 15.14 -0.20 -2.69
N ILE A 531 14.18 0.39 -2.00
CA ILE A 531 14.23 0.61 -0.56
C ILE A 531 14.33 -0.72 0.18
N GLY A 532 13.48 -1.70 -0.19
CA GLY A 532 13.53 -3.05 0.38
C GLY A 532 14.87 -3.74 0.14
N ALA A 533 15.39 -3.71 -1.10
CA ALA A 533 16.68 -4.30 -1.44
C ALA A 533 17.85 -3.67 -0.65
N THR A 534 17.81 -2.34 -0.49
CA THR A 534 18.80 -1.60 0.31
C THR A 534 18.75 -2.01 1.79
N ILE A 535 17.55 -2.11 2.36
CA ILE A 535 17.38 -2.52 3.76
C ILE A 535 17.78 -3.97 3.98
N LEU A 536 17.42 -4.89 3.08
CA LEU A 536 17.87 -6.29 3.15
C LEU A 536 19.38 -6.40 3.18
N ARG A 537 20.08 -5.64 2.34
CA ARG A 537 21.55 -5.59 2.37
C ARG A 537 22.09 -5.02 3.69
N LEU A 538 21.55 -3.88 4.17
CA LEU A 538 21.95 -3.30 5.46
C LEU A 538 21.72 -4.27 6.62
N ALA A 539 20.66 -5.06 6.53
CA ALA A 539 20.30 -6.10 7.48
C ALA A 539 21.18 -7.35 7.40
N GLY A 540 22.01 -7.49 6.38
CA GLY A 540 22.77 -8.72 6.12
C GLY A 540 21.89 -9.89 5.65
N CYS A 541 20.69 -9.62 5.13
CA CYS A 541 19.80 -10.62 4.56
C CYS A 541 20.26 -11.03 3.16
N PRO A 542 20.11 -12.30 2.78
CA PRO A 542 20.39 -12.72 1.42
C PRO A 542 19.39 -12.03 0.47
N PRO A 543 19.86 -11.58 -0.71
CA PRO A 543 18.96 -11.01 -1.69
C PRO A 543 18.00 -12.07 -2.24
N PRO A 544 16.80 -11.66 -2.71
CA PRO A 544 15.89 -12.58 -3.38
C PRO A 544 16.51 -13.16 -4.67
N SER A 545 16.11 -14.37 -5.03
CA SER A 545 16.61 -15.08 -6.23
C SER A 545 16.30 -14.32 -7.53
N GLN A 546 15.13 -13.69 -7.59
CA GLN A 546 14.74 -12.79 -8.68
C GLN A 546 14.74 -11.36 -8.13
N ARG A 547 15.71 -10.55 -8.51
CA ARG A 547 15.80 -9.16 -8.07
C ARG A 547 15.03 -8.26 -9.02
N THR A 548 14.13 -7.45 -8.47
CA THR A 548 13.55 -6.30 -9.15
C THR A 548 14.02 -4.99 -8.54
N GLY A 549 14.33 -4.99 -7.24
CA GLY A 549 14.91 -3.84 -6.55
C GLY A 549 16.44 -3.77 -6.65
N GLU A 550 16.97 -2.56 -6.75
CA GLU A 550 18.39 -2.27 -6.72
C GLU A 550 18.80 -1.67 -5.36
N ASP A 551 20.00 -1.98 -4.91
CA ASP A 551 20.58 -1.32 -3.73
C ASP A 551 20.94 0.13 -4.09
N LEU A 552 20.38 1.06 -3.33
CA LEU A 552 20.58 2.51 -3.52
C LEU A 552 21.90 3.02 -2.93
N ILE A 553 22.53 2.23 -2.07
CA ILE A 553 23.78 2.57 -1.39
C ILE A 553 24.86 1.60 -1.90
N PRO A 554 25.71 2.01 -2.85
CA PRO A 554 26.77 1.17 -3.34
C PRO A 554 27.62 0.62 -2.19
N ALA A 555 27.98 -0.64 -2.21
CA ALA A 555 28.89 -1.21 -1.26
C ALA A 555 30.19 -0.35 -1.27
N VAL A 556 30.55 0.21 -0.13
CA VAL A 556 31.87 0.82 0.03
C VAL A 556 32.88 -0.29 -0.30
N ALA A 557 33.63 -0.09 -1.37
CA ALA A 557 34.68 -1.04 -1.73
C ALA A 557 35.58 -1.22 -0.49
N THR A 558 35.54 -2.40 0.11
CA THR A 558 36.46 -2.75 1.18
C THR A 558 37.84 -2.61 0.60
N PRO A 559 38.74 -1.76 1.14
CA PRO A 559 40.10 -1.71 0.65
C PRO A 559 40.66 -3.13 0.75
N ALA A 560 41.28 -3.60 -0.33
CA ALA A 560 41.95 -4.89 -0.33
C ALA A 560 42.90 -4.94 0.89
N PRO A 561 42.95 -6.04 1.64
CA PRO A 561 43.90 -6.16 2.73
C PRO A 561 45.33 -5.95 2.20
N PRO A 562 46.19 -5.25 2.98
CA PRO A 562 47.55 -4.88 2.57
C PRO A 562 48.41 -6.09 2.26
#